data_e0d750b63384eb66c5300521d85b2074
#
_entry.id   e0d750b63384eb66c5300521d85b2074
#
_cell.length_a   1.000
_cell.length_b   1.000
_cell.length_c   1.000
_cell.angle_alpha   90.00
_cell.angle_beta   90.00
_cell.angle_gamma   90.00
#
_symmetry.space_group_name_H-M   'P 1'
#
loop_
_entity.id
_entity.type
_entity.pdbx_description
1 polymer ?
#
loop_
_entity_poly.entity_id
_entity_poly.type
_entity_poly.pdbx_seq_one_letter_code
_entity_poly.pdbx_strand_id
1 'polypeptide(L)'
;MDGVGMDRFNLVGKTSYKVNSILKVGASMFANRRKNTNYLTDAYGMSNPVFYSRKANPYFELYDKNGNYNYDYDIQNNTDKDLGFNIFEERQNTSNESVVNSFSSIFDAELRFNDKWKLTSQFGYQLEKTSREEIADWESYAMRYYYKLSEYSQGGETKHFLPEGGMQKSYENSNSQITWKAMGEYRDSFNDIHELEVMAGTELRKTWYETLFSAGYGFDRK
;
A
#
# COMPACT_ATOMS: atom_id res chain seq x y z
N MET A 1 -16.29 6.15 -11.04
CA MET A 1 -16.83 5.33 -9.93
C MET A 1 -16.61 6.12 -8.67
N ASP A 2 -17.66 6.52 -8.01
CA ASP A 2 -17.55 7.21 -6.72
C ASP A 2 -16.93 6.27 -5.69
N GLY A 3 -16.03 6.78 -4.85
CA GLY A 3 -15.38 6.04 -3.77
C GLY A 3 -14.08 5.29 -4.13
N VAL A 4 -13.58 5.41 -5.37
CA VAL A 4 -12.24 4.93 -5.75
C VAL A 4 -11.45 6.10 -6.32
N GLY A 5 -10.28 6.32 -5.77
CA GLY A 5 -9.42 7.42 -6.19
C GLY A 5 -7.95 7.18 -5.88
N MET A 6 -7.10 7.91 -6.58
CA MET A 6 -5.67 7.94 -6.31
C MET A 6 -5.15 9.36 -6.47
N ASP A 7 -4.57 9.87 -5.39
CA ASP A 7 -3.82 11.13 -5.40
C ASP A 7 -2.33 10.79 -5.28
N ARG A 8 -1.52 11.42 -6.12
CA ARG A 8 -0.08 11.20 -6.12
C ARG A 8 0.68 12.50 -6.25
N PHE A 9 1.66 12.67 -5.38
CA PHE A 9 2.63 13.75 -5.43
C PHE A 9 4.04 13.16 -5.51
N ASN A 10 4.88 13.70 -6.43
CA ASN A 10 6.27 13.31 -6.60
C ASN A 10 7.16 14.55 -6.56
N LEU A 11 8.30 14.42 -5.88
CA LEU A 11 9.39 15.39 -5.89
C LEU A 11 10.67 14.67 -6.30
N VAL A 12 11.37 15.22 -7.28
CA VAL A 12 12.66 14.70 -7.75
C VAL A 12 13.67 15.83 -7.78
N GLY A 13 14.80 15.61 -7.16
CA GLY A 13 15.94 16.52 -7.22
C GLY A 13 17.20 15.76 -7.58
N LYS A 14 18.03 16.31 -8.49
CA LYS A 14 19.34 15.77 -8.83
C LYS A 14 20.32 16.90 -9.06
N THR A 15 21.50 16.76 -8.45
CA THR A 15 22.60 17.69 -8.62
C THR A 15 23.90 16.94 -8.73
N SER A 16 24.88 17.54 -9.41
CA SER A 16 26.26 17.05 -9.43
C SER A 16 27.21 18.22 -9.46
N TYR A 17 28.34 18.07 -8.81
CA TYR A 17 29.37 19.10 -8.70
C TYR A 17 30.75 18.52 -8.97
N LYS A 18 31.50 19.16 -9.84
CA LYS A 18 32.90 18.82 -10.10
C LYS A 18 33.76 19.62 -9.12
N VAL A 19 34.24 18.93 -8.08
CA VAL A 19 35.06 19.56 -7.02
C VAL A 19 36.39 20.01 -7.56
N ASN A 20 37.02 19.14 -8.37
CA ASN A 20 38.29 19.41 -9.07
C ASN A 20 38.40 18.51 -10.31
N SER A 21 39.59 18.42 -10.93
CA SER A 21 39.82 17.57 -12.10
C SER A 21 39.68 16.07 -11.83
N ILE A 22 39.82 15.64 -10.57
CA ILE A 22 39.83 14.23 -10.16
C ILE A 22 38.49 13.81 -9.54
N LEU A 23 37.87 14.70 -8.78
CA LEU A 23 36.68 14.37 -7.96
C LEU A 23 35.42 15.05 -8.49
N LYS A 24 34.40 14.23 -8.77
CA LYS A 24 33.02 14.65 -9.01
C LYS A 24 32.13 14.00 -7.96
N VAL A 25 31.20 14.76 -7.38
CA VAL A 25 30.18 14.30 -6.43
C VAL A 25 28.80 14.56 -6.98
N GLY A 26 27.86 13.73 -6.59
CA GLY A 26 26.46 13.87 -6.96
C GLY A 26 25.55 13.57 -5.80
N ALA A 27 24.37 14.12 -5.86
CA ALA A 27 23.27 13.80 -4.96
C ALA A 27 21.96 13.74 -5.76
N SER A 28 21.16 12.73 -5.50
CA SER A 28 19.81 12.65 -6.01
C SER A 28 18.85 12.31 -4.87
N MET A 29 17.66 12.89 -4.96
CA MET A 29 16.59 12.71 -4.00
C MET A 29 15.28 12.47 -4.75
N PHE A 30 14.50 11.53 -4.24
CA PHE A 30 13.16 11.24 -4.70
C PHE A 30 12.24 11.15 -3.49
N ALA A 31 11.12 11.85 -3.53
CA ALA A 31 10.05 11.72 -2.54
C ALA A 31 8.72 11.51 -3.26
N ASN A 32 7.92 10.61 -2.75
CA ASN A 32 6.61 10.28 -3.27
C ASN A 32 5.61 10.16 -2.13
N ARG A 33 4.43 10.73 -2.32
CA ARG A 33 3.26 10.43 -1.51
C ARG A 33 2.13 10.00 -2.43
N ARG A 34 1.54 8.84 -2.14
CA ARG A 34 0.39 8.30 -2.85
C ARG A 34 -0.70 7.95 -1.84
N LYS A 35 -1.87 8.54 -2.02
CA LYS A 35 -3.09 8.17 -1.30
C LYS A 35 -4.00 7.39 -2.26
N ASN A 36 -4.42 6.20 -1.88
CA ASN A 36 -5.42 5.43 -2.59
C ASN A 36 -6.65 5.32 -1.71
N THR A 37 -7.81 5.56 -2.28
CA THR A 37 -9.11 5.31 -1.67
C THR A 37 -9.77 4.18 -2.45
N ASN A 38 -10.21 3.15 -1.75
CA ASN A 38 -10.83 1.96 -2.33
C ASN A 38 -12.07 1.57 -1.52
N TYR A 39 -12.82 0.61 -2.03
CA TYR A 39 -13.87 -0.03 -1.25
C TYR A 39 -13.25 -1.00 -0.24
N LEU A 40 -13.90 -1.14 0.90
CA LEU A 40 -13.68 -2.30 1.74
C LEU A 40 -14.29 -3.50 1.02
N THR A 41 -13.46 -4.47 0.66
CA THR A 41 -13.91 -5.74 0.10
C THR A 41 -14.00 -6.76 1.23
N ASP A 42 -15.21 -7.26 1.46
CA ASP A 42 -15.45 -8.35 2.39
C ASP A 42 -14.83 -9.68 1.90
N ALA A 43 -14.90 -10.71 2.74
CA ALA A 43 -14.37 -12.02 2.40
C ALA A 43 -15.03 -12.66 1.16
N TYR A 44 -16.23 -12.22 0.79
CA TYR A 44 -16.99 -12.73 -0.35
C TYR A 44 -16.94 -11.81 -1.57
N GLY A 45 -16.35 -10.65 -1.45
CA GLY A 45 -16.21 -9.67 -2.52
C GLY A 45 -17.50 -8.99 -2.96
N MET A 46 -18.60 -9.12 -2.22
CA MET A 46 -19.90 -8.54 -2.59
C MET A 46 -19.86 -7.02 -2.67
N SER A 47 -19.06 -6.37 -1.84
CA SER A 47 -18.84 -4.92 -1.87
C SER A 47 -17.99 -4.46 -3.08
N ASN A 48 -17.38 -5.37 -3.82
CA ASN A 48 -16.70 -5.05 -5.07
C ASN A 48 -17.73 -4.78 -6.18
N PRO A 49 -17.80 -3.56 -6.76
CA PRO A 49 -18.81 -3.21 -7.75
C PRO A 49 -18.78 -4.07 -9.01
N VAL A 50 -17.60 -4.52 -9.45
CA VAL A 50 -17.44 -5.39 -10.62
C VAL A 50 -18.01 -6.78 -10.34
N PHE A 51 -17.74 -7.32 -9.15
CA PHE A 51 -18.32 -8.58 -8.73
C PHE A 51 -19.84 -8.44 -8.59
N TYR A 52 -20.30 -7.41 -7.87
CA TYR A 52 -21.72 -7.14 -7.67
C TYR A 52 -22.48 -7.02 -9.01
N SER A 53 -21.97 -6.26 -9.96
CA SER A 53 -22.62 -6.07 -11.27
C SER A 53 -22.81 -7.35 -12.07
N ARG A 54 -22.00 -8.39 -11.80
CA ARG A 54 -22.09 -9.70 -12.46
C ARG A 54 -23.03 -10.68 -11.76
N LYS A 55 -23.34 -10.45 -10.50
CA LYS A 55 -24.00 -11.42 -9.62
C LYS A 55 -25.35 -10.93 -9.09
N ALA A 56 -25.55 -9.63 -9.05
CA ALA A 56 -26.83 -9.05 -8.67
C ALA A 56 -27.92 -9.33 -9.73
N ASN A 57 -29.14 -9.48 -9.25
CA ASN A 57 -30.29 -9.52 -10.14
C ASN A 57 -30.46 -8.15 -10.82
N PRO A 58 -30.46 -8.04 -12.16
CA PRO A 58 -30.57 -6.76 -12.85
C PRO A 58 -31.92 -6.06 -12.66
N TYR A 59 -32.94 -6.77 -12.18
CA TYR A 59 -34.26 -6.23 -11.87
C TYR A 59 -34.43 -5.84 -10.38
N PHE A 60 -33.38 -6.02 -9.57
CA PHE A 60 -33.44 -5.67 -8.16
C PHE A 60 -33.32 -4.15 -7.98
N GLU A 61 -34.34 -3.54 -7.38
CA GLU A 61 -34.34 -2.12 -7.07
C GLU A 61 -33.56 -1.88 -5.78
N LEU A 62 -32.50 -1.06 -5.82
CA LEU A 62 -31.66 -0.77 -4.66
C LEU A 62 -32.29 0.16 -3.62
N TYR A 63 -33.38 0.85 -3.99
CA TYR A 63 -34.19 1.69 -3.13
C TYR A 63 -35.66 1.29 -3.25
N ASP A 64 -36.39 1.38 -2.16
CA ASP A 64 -37.84 1.25 -2.14
C ASP A 64 -38.52 2.53 -2.67
N LYS A 65 -39.85 2.53 -2.78
CA LYS A 65 -40.65 3.68 -3.26
C LYS A 65 -40.55 4.91 -2.33
N ASN A 66 -40.09 4.72 -1.09
CA ASN A 66 -39.91 5.78 -0.10
C ASN A 66 -38.46 6.31 -0.06
N GLY A 67 -37.57 5.73 -0.87
CA GLY A 67 -36.17 6.09 -0.90
C GLY A 67 -35.28 5.41 0.16
N ASN A 68 -35.81 4.41 0.89
CA ASN A 68 -35.01 3.61 1.82
C ASN A 68 -34.24 2.52 1.06
N TYR A 69 -33.15 2.04 1.64
CA TYR A 69 -32.41 0.90 1.09
C TYR A 69 -33.27 -0.35 1.04
N ASN A 70 -33.23 -1.00 -0.12
CA ASN A 70 -33.83 -2.32 -0.33
C ASN A 70 -32.69 -3.37 -0.26
N TYR A 71 -32.93 -4.49 0.44
CA TYR A 71 -31.90 -5.47 0.74
C TYR A 71 -32.07 -6.74 -0.08
N ASP A 72 -30.99 -7.17 -0.73
CA ASP A 72 -30.91 -8.44 -1.44
C ASP A 72 -30.39 -9.53 -0.50
N TYR A 73 -31.27 -10.45 -0.12
CA TYR A 73 -30.97 -11.60 0.72
C TYR A 73 -30.47 -12.79 -0.08
N ASP A 74 -30.70 -12.80 -1.40
CA ASP A 74 -30.43 -13.92 -2.30
C ASP A 74 -29.22 -13.72 -3.20
N ILE A 75 -28.53 -12.60 -3.05
CA ILE A 75 -27.32 -12.34 -3.84
C ILE A 75 -26.35 -13.52 -3.74
N GLN A 76 -25.76 -13.89 -4.85
CA GLN A 76 -24.79 -14.97 -4.90
C GLN A 76 -23.60 -14.70 -3.95
N ASN A 77 -23.19 -15.69 -3.21
CA ASN A 77 -22.21 -15.69 -2.13
C ASN A 77 -22.69 -15.07 -0.80
N ASN A 78 -23.93 -14.62 -0.71
CA ASN A 78 -24.50 -14.39 0.61
C ASN A 78 -24.83 -15.73 1.26
N THR A 79 -23.99 -16.15 2.19
CA THR A 79 -24.14 -17.43 2.93
C THR A 79 -25.12 -17.32 4.08
N ASP A 80 -25.41 -16.13 4.51
CA ASP A 80 -26.34 -15.85 5.60
C ASP A 80 -27.60 -15.15 5.09
N LYS A 81 -28.70 -15.91 5.01
CA LYS A 81 -29.96 -15.43 4.49
C LYS A 81 -30.72 -14.47 5.45
N ASP A 82 -30.25 -14.32 6.67
CA ASP A 82 -30.80 -13.35 7.62
C ASP A 82 -30.17 -11.96 7.42
N LEU A 83 -29.04 -11.88 6.71
CA LEU A 83 -28.34 -10.64 6.43
C LEU A 83 -28.58 -10.19 4.98
N GLY A 84 -29.41 -9.18 4.81
CA GLY A 84 -29.60 -8.54 3.53
C GLY A 84 -28.42 -7.63 3.14
N PHE A 85 -28.10 -7.58 1.85
CA PHE A 85 -27.03 -6.77 1.30
C PHE A 85 -27.57 -5.63 0.43
N ASN A 86 -27.04 -4.42 0.61
CA ASN A 86 -27.25 -3.29 -0.29
C ASN A 86 -25.90 -2.64 -0.58
N ILE A 87 -25.50 -2.58 -1.85
CA ILE A 87 -24.20 -2.08 -2.25
C ILE A 87 -24.00 -0.60 -1.95
N PHE A 88 -25.05 0.22 -1.98
CA PHE A 88 -24.93 1.65 -1.69
C PHE A 88 -24.77 1.90 -0.20
N GLU A 89 -25.53 1.20 0.64
CA GLU A 89 -25.37 1.26 2.08
C GLU A 89 -23.97 0.81 2.50
N GLU A 90 -23.52 -0.34 1.97
CA GLU A 90 -22.18 -0.85 2.24
C GLU A 90 -21.08 0.14 1.89
N ARG A 91 -21.18 0.79 0.74
CA ARG A 91 -20.19 1.79 0.30
C ARG A 91 -20.22 3.07 1.12
N GLN A 92 -21.35 3.46 1.66
CA GLN A 92 -21.44 4.64 2.54
C GLN A 92 -20.88 4.38 3.93
N ASN A 93 -21.03 3.15 4.41
CA ASN A 93 -20.69 2.75 5.77
C ASN A 93 -19.32 2.02 5.84
N THR A 94 -18.56 2.00 4.75
CA THR A 94 -17.22 1.40 4.72
C THR A 94 -16.20 2.30 4.05
N SER A 95 -14.95 2.20 4.48
CA SER A 95 -13.82 2.84 3.81
C SER A 95 -12.56 1.98 3.87
N ASN A 96 -11.71 2.12 2.84
CA ASN A 96 -10.39 1.50 2.78
C ASN A 96 -9.44 2.52 2.15
N GLU A 97 -8.65 3.16 3.00
CA GLU A 97 -7.66 4.15 2.58
C GLU A 97 -6.25 3.62 2.79
N SER A 98 -5.37 3.86 1.83
CA SER A 98 -3.96 3.52 1.93
C SER A 98 -3.09 4.70 1.53
N VAL A 99 -2.18 5.09 2.41
CA VAL A 99 -1.20 6.14 2.16
C VAL A 99 0.19 5.52 2.13
N VAL A 100 0.89 5.72 1.02
CA VAL A 100 2.28 5.31 0.83
C VAL A 100 3.15 6.56 0.75
N ASN A 101 4.12 6.66 1.65
CA ASN A 101 5.15 7.69 1.64
C ASN A 101 6.49 7.01 1.35
N SER A 102 7.15 7.40 0.26
CA SER A 102 8.45 6.87 -0.12
C SER A 102 9.46 8.01 -0.21
N PHE A 103 10.63 7.77 0.34
CA PHE A 103 11.79 8.66 0.25
C PHE A 103 13.01 7.86 -0.16
N SER A 104 13.79 8.40 -1.08
CA SER A 104 15.08 7.83 -1.49
C SER A 104 16.09 8.95 -1.67
N SER A 105 17.28 8.76 -1.14
CA SER A 105 18.42 9.62 -1.37
C SER A 105 19.62 8.79 -1.80
N ILE A 106 20.37 9.29 -2.78
CA ILE A 106 21.58 8.66 -3.31
C ILE A 106 22.65 9.72 -3.35
N PHE A 107 23.80 9.41 -2.76
CA PHE A 107 25.02 10.20 -2.85
C PHE A 107 26.05 9.39 -3.63
N ASP A 108 26.64 9.98 -4.62
CA ASP A 108 27.66 9.38 -5.46
C ASP A 108 28.93 10.21 -5.48
N ALA A 109 30.05 9.52 -5.55
CA ALA A 109 31.36 10.10 -5.75
C ALA A 109 32.10 9.34 -6.86
N GLU A 110 32.70 10.06 -7.76
CA GLU A 110 33.53 9.56 -8.85
C GLU A 110 34.92 10.19 -8.75
N LEU A 111 35.92 9.33 -8.66
CA LEU A 111 37.33 9.69 -8.63
C LEU A 111 38.00 9.18 -9.92
N ARG A 112 38.59 10.10 -10.71
CA ARG A 112 39.41 9.79 -11.90
C ARG A 112 40.83 10.19 -11.60
N PHE A 113 41.65 9.21 -11.25
CA PHE A 113 43.05 9.48 -10.94
C PHE A 113 43.86 9.84 -12.19
N ASN A 114 43.50 9.22 -13.32
CA ASN A 114 44.06 9.47 -14.64
C ASN A 114 43.11 8.89 -15.71
N ASP A 115 43.52 8.84 -16.97
CA ASP A 115 42.68 8.31 -18.05
C ASP A 115 42.45 6.80 -17.97
N LYS A 116 43.22 6.07 -17.13
CA LYS A 116 43.16 4.62 -17.01
C LYS A 116 42.37 4.16 -15.78
N TRP A 117 42.38 4.92 -14.68
CA TRP A 117 41.80 4.51 -13.41
C TRP A 117 40.62 5.39 -13.00
N LYS A 118 39.50 4.74 -12.74
CA LYS A 118 38.28 5.35 -12.22
C LYS A 118 37.76 4.56 -11.02
N LEU A 119 37.43 5.23 -9.95
CA LEU A 119 36.75 4.69 -8.77
C LEU A 119 35.39 5.38 -8.61
N THR A 120 34.35 4.60 -8.44
CA THR A 120 33.00 5.12 -8.09
C THR A 120 32.57 4.56 -6.75
N SER A 121 31.93 5.41 -5.95
CA SER A 121 31.29 5.00 -4.71
C SER A 121 29.89 5.61 -4.66
N GLN A 122 28.92 4.83 -4.23
CA GLN A 122 27.53 5.25 -4.10
C GLN A 122 26.99 4.82 -2.75
N PHE A 123 26.38 5.75 -2.04
CA PHE A 123 25.63 5.50 -0.82
C PHE A 123 24.16 5.85 -1.04
N GLY A 124 23.25 4.90 -0.77
CA GLY A 124 21.82 5.05 -0.92
C GLY A 124 21.10 4.78 0.40
N TYR A 125 20.11 5.62 0.69
CA TYR A 125 19.12 5.40 1.73
C TYR A 125 17.72 5.43 1.13
N GLN A 126 16.89 4.45 1.49
CA GLN A 126 15.51 4.36 1.06
C GLN A 126 14.62 4.11 2.29
N LEU A 127 13.47 4.76 2.31
CA LEU A 127 12.43 4.57 3.31
C LEU A 127 11.07 4.55 2.60
N GLU A 128 10.29 3.52 2.87
CA GLU A 128 8.89 3.45 2.46
C GLU A 128 8.02 3.13 3.67
N LYS A 129 7.00 3.95 3.90
CA LYS A 129 5.98 3.72 4.92
C LYS A 129 4.62 3.62 4.24
N THR A 130 3.92 2.53 4.52
CA THR A 130 2.54 2.30 4.07
C THR A 130 1.66 2.24 5.30
N SER A 131 0.69 3.15 5.36
CA SER A 131 -0.40 3.15 6.33
C SER A 131 -1.69 2.81 5.60
N ARG A 132 -2.40 1.80 6.05
CA ARG A 132 -3.71 1.41 5.50
C ARG A 132 -4.71 1.31 6.64
N GLU A 133 -5.86 1.94 6.43
CA GLU A 133 -6.98 1.95 7.35
C GLU A 133 -8.22 1.39 6.67
N GLU A 134 -8.86 0.44 7.31
CA GLU A 134 -10.12 -0.15 6.91
C GLU A 134 -11.14 0.12 8.00
N ILE A 135 -12.28 0.69 7.62
CA ILE A 135 -13.37 1.00 8.54
C ILE A 135 -14.65 0.39 8.00
N ALA A 136 -15.42 -0.20 8.90
CA ALA A 136 -16.78 -0.62 8.64
C ALA A 136 -17.65 -0.15 9.82
N ASP A 137 -18.59 0.75 9.53
CA ASP A 137 -19.54 1.23 10.52
C ASP A 137 -20.59 0.15 10.82
N TRP A 138 -21.33 0.31 11.92
CA TRP A 138 -22.29 -0.70 12.40
C TRP A 138 -23.33 -1.09 11.35
N GLU A 139 -23.82 -0.13 10.57
CA GLU A 139 -24.83 -0.32 9.54
C GLU A 139 -24.30 -1.09 8.30
N SER A 140 -22.97 -1.25 8.16
CA SER A 140 -22.40 -1.99 7.03
C SER A 140 -22.75 -3.48 7.09
N TYR A 141 -22.91 -4.10 5.92
CA TYR A 141 -23.02 -5.56 5.82
C TYR A 141 -21.79 -6.26 6.41
N ALA A 142 -20.58 -5.74 6.14
CA ALA A 142 -19.34 -6.29 6.65
C ALA A 142 -19.37 -6.40 8.18
N MET A 143 -19.78 -5.34 8.88
CA MET A 143 -19.82 -5.38 10.34
C MET A 143 -20.93 -6.28 10.87
N ARG A 144 -22.14 -6.21 10.30
CA ARG A 144 -23.27 -7.09 10.68
C ARG A 144 -22.88 -8.57 10.50
N TYR A 145 -22.15 -8.89 9.45
CA TYR A 145 -21.64 -10.24 9.18
C TYR A 145 -20.62 -10.69 10.23
N TYR A 146 -19.61 -9.86 10.54
CA TYR A 146 -18.64 -10.17 11.60
C TYR A 146 -19.30 -10.32 12.97
N TYR A 147 -20.27 -9.46 13.29
CA TYR A 147 -20.99 -9.54 14.53
C TYR A 147 -21.78 -10.86 14.64
N LYS A 148 -22.46 -11.27 13.57
CA LYS A 148 -23.16 -12.55 13.51
C LYS A 148 -22.23 -13.75 13.62
N LEU A 149 -21.06 -13.71 12.98
CA LEU A 149 -20.04 -14.76 13.14
C LEU A 149 -19.47 -14.84 14.55
N SER A 150 -19.64 -13.81 15.37
CA SER A 150 -19.24 -13.80 16.77
C SER A 150 -20.25 -14.44 17.74
N GLU A 151 -21.39 -14.93 17.23
CA GLU A 151 -22.41 -15.59 18.01
C GLU A 151 -21.91 -16.89 18.66
N TYR A 152 -22.30 -17.07 19.93
CA TYR A 152 -22.09 -18.33 20.63
C TYR A 152 -23.24 -18.56 21.62
N SER A 153 -23.50 -19.81 21.95
CA SER A 153 -24.55 -20.19 22.93
C SER A 153 -23.94 -20.43 24.30
N GLN A 154 -24.46 -19.77 25.32
CA GLN A 154 -24.09 -20.01 26.72
C GLN A 154 -25.35 -20.04 27.59
N GLY A 155 -25.61 -21.19 28.20
CA GLY A 155 -26.76 -21.35 29.08
C GLY A 155 -28.13 -21.27 28.38
N GLY A 156 -28.17 -21.52 27.04
CA GLY A 156 -29.40 -21.40 26.23
C GLY A 156 -29.67 -19.97 25.71
N GLU A 157 -28.77 -19.03 26.01
CA GLU A 157 -28.82 -17.66 25.49
C GLU A 157 -27.82 -17.49 24.38
N THR A 158 -28.16 -16.73 23.33
CA THR A 158 -27.24 -16.29 22.29
C THR A 158 -26.47 -15.07 22.77
N LYS A 159 -25.13 -15.13 22.68
CA LYS A 159 -24.22 -14.07 23.04
C LYS A 159 -23.25 -13.82 21.89
N HIS A 160 -22.54 -12.69 21.93
CA HIS A 160 -21.55 -12.29 20.93
C HIS A 160 -20.20 -12.05 21.59
N PHE A 161 -19.09 -12.47 20.91
CA PHE A 161 -17.73 -12.13 21.34
C PHE A 161 -17.37 -10.68 21.00
N LEU A 162 -17.92 -10.17 19.88
CA LEU A 162 -17.69 -8.79 19.48
C LEU A 162 -18.71 -7.87 20.17
N PRO A 163 -18.31 -6.66 20.57
CA PRO A 163 -19.24 -5.62 21.01
C PRO A 163 -20.04 -5.07 19.83
N GLU A 164 -21.21 -4.49 20.13
CA GLU A 164 -21.95 -3.69 19.16
C GLU A 164 -21.15 -2.45 18.77
N GLY A 165 -21.24 -2.03 17.50
CA GLY A 165 -20.54 -0.88 16.95
C GLY A 165 -19.69 -1.24 15.73
N GLY A 166 -18.95 -0.26 15.22
CA GLY A 166 -18.13 -0.40 14.05
C GLY A 166 -16.81 -1.14 14.27
N MET A 167 -16.10 -1.39 13.19
CA MET A 167 -14.79 -2.01 13.13
C MET A 167 -13.79 -1.07 12.49
N GLN A 168 -12.58 -0.98 13.08
CA GLN A 168 -11.43 -0.33 12.47
C GLN A 168 -10.23 -1.28 12.47
N LYS A 169 -9.61 -1.45 11.32
CA LYS A 169 -8.34 -2.18 11.16
C LYS A 169 -7.28 -1.25 10.62
N SER A 170 -6.13 -1.25 11.27
CA SER A 170 -4.98 -0.44 10.87
C SER A 170 -3.77 -1.34 10.59
N TYR A 171 -3.13 -1.07 9.46
CA TYR A 171 -1.94 -1.77 9.00
C TYR A 171 -0.84 -0.73 8.78
N GLU A 172 0.26 -0.86 9.50
CA GLU A 172 1.43 -0.02 9.32
C GLU A 172 2.61 -0.90 8.88
N ASN A 173 3.17 -0.57 7.72
CA ASN A 173 4.36 -1.24 7.22
C ASN A 173 5.44 -0.20 6.99
N SER A 174 6.64 -0.47 7.48
CA SER A 174 7.83 0.35 7.26
C SER A 174 8.94 -0.52 6.68
N ASN A 175 9.50 -0.08 5.57
CA ASN A 175 10.65 -0.70 4.94
C ASN A 175 11.74 0.36 4.79
N SER A 176 12.90 0.13 5.41
CA SER A 176 14.07 0.99 5.26
C SER A 176 15.28 0.19 4.80
N GLN A 177 16.07 0.79 3.91
CA GLN A 177 17.23 0.17 3.31
C GLN A 177 18.39 1.14 3.20
N ILE A 178 19.56 0.66 3.58
CA ILE A 178 20.85 1.30 3.30
C ILE A 178 21.60 0.43 2.28
N THR A 179 22.17 1.06 1.28
CA THR A 179 23.01 0.40 0.28
C THR A 179 24.30 1.19 0.10
N TRP A 180 25.43 0.51 0.12
CA TRP A 180 26.71 1.07 -0.26
C TRP A 180 27.32 0.23 -1.37
N LYS A 181 27.79 0.89 -2.42
CA LYS A 181 28.46 0.29 -3.57
C LYS A 181 29.80 0.98 -3.78
N ALA A 182 30.80 0.19 -4.15
CA ALA A 182 32.08 0.71 -4.63
C ALA A 182 32.53 -0.11 -5.85
N MET A 183 33.05 0.56 -6.86
CA MET A 183 33.50 -0.07 -8.09
C MET A 183 34.77 0.64 -8.61
N GLY A 184 35.78 -0.14 -8.90
CA GLY A 184 36.99 0.29 -9.57
C GLY A 184 36.99 -0.19 -11.01
N GLU A 185 37.37 0.69 -11.92
CA GLU A 185 37.55 0.43 -13.34
C GLU A 185 39.01 0.74 -13.73
N TYR A 186 39.61 -0.16 -14.48
CA TYR A 186 40.88 0.07 -15.16
C TYR A 186 40.70 -0.11 -16.66
N ARG A 187 41.11 0.88 -17.44
CA ARG A 187 41.06 0.84 -18.90
C ARG A 187 42.44 1.22 -19.46
N ASP A 188 42.96 0.40 -20.36
CA ASP A 188 44.21 0.68 -21.06
C ASP A 188 44.16 0.20 -22.52
N SER A 189 44.89 0.87 -23.37
CA SER A 189 45.06 0.51 -24.78
C SER A 189 46.53 0.22 -25.07
N PHE A 190 46.82 -0.95 -25.66
CA PHE A 190 48.15 -1.42 -25.98
C PHE A 190 48.33 -1.45 -27.50
N ASN A 191 49.32 -0.75 -27.97
CA ASN A 191 49.70 -0.68 -29.40
C ASN A 191 48.59 -0.22 -30.34
N ASP A 192 47.62 0.55 -29.85
CA ASP A 192 46.44 1.03 -30.60
C ASP A 192 45.57 -0.09 -31.23
N ILE A 193 45.82 -1.35 -30.86
CA ILE A 193 45.14 -2.53 -31.41
C ILE A 193 44.37 -3.30 -30.31
N HIS A 194 44.89 -3.31 -29.09
CA HIS A 194 44.31 -4.07 -27.99
C HIS A 194 43.78 -3.14 -26.90
N GLU A 195 42.50 -3.25 -26.59
CA GLU A 195 41.87 -2.56 -25.47
C GLU A 195 41.61 -3.55 -24.32
N LEU A 196 42.04 -3.17 -23.12
CA LEU A 196 41.77 -3.92 -21.89
C LEU A 196 40.87 -3.08 -20.97
N GLU A 197 39.76 -3.63 -20.56
CA GLU A 197 38.91 -3.05 -19.56
C GLU A 197 38.67 -4.08 -18.43
N VAL A 198 38.98 -3.70 -17.20
CA VAL A 198 38.81 -4.54 -16.01
C VAL A 198 37.97 -3.77 -15.01
N MET A 199 36.93 -4.41 -14.48
CA MET A 199 36.07 -3.85 -13.44
C MET A 199 36.01 -4.81 -12.25
N ALA A 200 36.07 -4.24 -11.03
CA ALA A 200 35.86 -4.98 -9.80
C ALA A 200 35.03 -4.10 -8.82
N GLY A 201 34.09 -4.69 -8.13
CA GLY A 201 33.26 -3.94 -7.23
C GLY A 201 32.67 -4.76 -6.09
N THR A 202 32.09 -4.07 -5.14
CA THR A 202 31.39 -4.65 -4.00
C THR A 202 30.11 -3.87 -3.72
N GLU A 203 29.10 -4.57 -3.19
CA GLU A 203 27.84 -4.02 -2.71
C GLU A 203 27.53 -4.55 -1.32
N LEU A 204 27.22 -3.65 -0.40
CA LEU A 204 26.70 -3.96 0.92
C LEU A 204 25.29 -3.39 1.02
N ARG A 205 24.34 -4.23 1.46
CA ARG A 205 22.95 -3.85 1.62
C ARG A 205 22.42 -4.33 2.96
N LYS A 206 21.67 -3.46 3.64
CA LYS A 206 20.94 -3.82 4.85
C LYS A 206 19.52 -3.28 4.77
N THR A 207 18.55 -4.13 5.04
CA THR A 207 17.12 -3.82 4.98
C THR A 207 16.48 -4.14 6.32
N TRP A 208 15.56 -3.28 6.77
CA TRP A 208 14.74 -3.49 7.97
C TRP A 208 13.28 -3.42 7.56
N TYR A 209 12.49 -4.35 8.09
CA TYR A 209 11.05 -4.41 7.91
C TYR A 209 10.38 -4.36 9.27
N GLU A 210 9.37 -3.49 9.37
CA GLU A 210 8.50 -3.40 10.54
C GLU A 210 7.05 -3.46 10.06
N THR A 211 6.25 -4.28 10.74
CA THR A 211 4.82 -4.42 10.45
C THR A 211 4.06 -4.36 11.75
N LEU A 212 3.05 -3.51 11.81
CA LEU A 212 2.09 -3.42 12.89
C LEU A 212 0.69 -3.61 12.31
N PHE A 213 -0.07 -4.49 12.94
CA PHE A 213 -1.50 -4.65 12.69
C PHE A 213 -2.27 -4.45 13.99
N SER A 214 -3.35 -3.69 13.91
CA SER A 214 -4.31 -3.55 15.01
C SER A 214 -5.74 -3.60 14.49
N ALA A 215 -6.64 -4.13 15.30
CA ALA A 215 -8.06 -4.16 15.02
C ALA A 215 -8.83 -3.74 16.30
N GLY A 216 -9.76 -2.82 16.13
CA GLY A 216 -10.68 -2.38 17.17
C GLY A 216 -12.12 -2.60 16.72
N TYR A 217 -12.97 -2.91 17.68
CA TYR A 217 -14.42 -3.14 17.48
C TYR A 217 -15.22 -2.37 18.52
N GLY A 218 -16.48 -2.07 18.21
CA GLY A 218 -17.39 -1.46 19.17
C GLY A 218 -17.28 0.06 19.27
N PHE A 219 -16.87 0.74 18.22
CA PHE A 219 -16.88 2.20 18.19
C PHE A 219 -18.07 2.75 17.39
N ASP A 220 -18.46 3.98 17.69
CA ASP A 220 -19.41 4.75 16.91
C ASP A 220 -18.67 5.92 16.25
N ARG A 221 -18.90 6.12 14.97
CA ARG A 221 -18.23 7.15 14.16
C ARG A 221 -18.97 8.50 14.16
N LYS A 222 -20.11 8.58 14.87
CA LYS A 222 -20.94 9.79 14.91
C LYS A 222 -20.34 10.92 15.72
#